data_81eb5277d40fdc0167b1defe76a44eed
#
_entry.id   81eb5277d40fdc0167b1defe76a44eed
#
_cell.length_a   1.000
_cell.length_b   1.000
_cell.length_c   1.000
_cell.angle_alpha   90.00
_cell.angle_beta   90.00
_cell.angle_gamma   90.00
#
_symmetry.space_group_name_H-M   'P 1'
#
loop_
_entity.id
_entity.type
_entity.pdbx_description
1 polymer ?
#
loop_
_entity_poly.entity_id
_entity_poly.type
_entity_poly.pdbx_seq_one_letter_code
_entity_poly.pdbx_strand_id
1 'polypeptide(L)'
;MNIQYRRNIFRRRDDTSVYRMFFFVVLILAGIWLIRAVHQGEVKPLFLPTPTPTRFAASYTLEGDAYFTAGKLDSAIQAYKDATIVDPANAEVWAQLSRVQTYSTALIVQQENILARLDEAIASAEKAVAVNPDSSYAHAVLAFALDWKASYTPDERERQSLLQKSEQFAVRSIQLDNTNALAQAFYAEVLVDQQKWTQAQQVIEQAVAADPKQMDVHRVNAYVLESFGEYALAIEAYDRAIAIAPNLTFLYLRAGAGYRRLAFESPNEDVQRQLYEKSLEYFAQTARINEQLGVKDPVPYISIAKTYSQMGQFFIAIRNVQKAIEFEPFNPVFYGELGMLYHKNRNYETGILALGCAINGCTAEESCDGRGGCGPNDTPAEVVGLSLSSGTVYYYDVYASELAALSTSKVNHCPQALEIAAVIEASEHIQDPNIAADMTVVRNICTSLETGVSIQELLGTPTAEPPMTEPTPTP
;
A
#
# COMPACT_ATOMS: atom_id res chain seq x y z
N MET A 1 -60.20 1.37 -75.48
CA MET A 1 -58.78 1.39 -75.15
C MET A 1 -58.46 0.10 -74.39
N ASN A 2 -57.84 -0.90 -75.07
CA ASN A 2 -57.64 -2.25 -74.64
C ASN A 2 -56.36 -2.36 -73.76
N ILE A 3 -56.49 -2.78 -72.55
CA ILE A 3 -55.34 -3.19 -71.69
C ILE A 3 -55.27 -4.68 -71.71
N GLN A 4 -54.29 -5.24 -72.43
CA GLN A 4 -54.01 -6.66 -72.46
C GLN A 4 -53.22 -7.06 -71.16
N TYR A 5 -53.79 -8.00 -70.43
CA TYR A 5 -53.16 -8.72 -69.31
C TYR A 5 -52.06 -9.62 -69.86
N ARG A 6 -50.77 -9.34 -69.53
CA ARG A 6 -49.66 -10.28 -69.77
C ARG A 6 -49.68 -11.33 -68.65
N ARG A 7 -49.98 -12.57 -69.02
CA ARG A 7 -49.88 -13.78 -68.17
C ARG A 7 -48.41 -14.06 -67.86
N ASN A 8 -48.11 -14.25 -66.56
CA ASN A 8 -46.79 -14.71 -66.01
C ASN A 8 -46.41 -16.10 -66.54
N ILE A 9 -45.27 -16.16 -67.24
CA ILE A 9 -44.59 -17.38 -67.65
C ILE A 9 -43.61 -17.81 -66.56
N PHE A 10 -44.11 -18.37 -65.49
CA PHE A 10 -43.28 -19.27 -64.64
C PHE A 10 -43.77 -20.70 -64.90
N ARG A 11 -43.21 -21.31 -65.94
CA ARG A 11 -43.25 -22.76 -66.10
C ARG A 11 -42.31 -23.34 -65.04
N ARG A 12 -42.82 -23.98 -64.00
CA ARG A 12 -42.10 -24.96 -63.18
C ARG A 12 -41.60 -26.05 -64.14
N ARG A 13 -40.29 -26.06 -64.38
CA ARG A 13 -39.64 -27.24 -64.95
C ARG A 13 -39.41 -28.22 -63.79
N ASP A 14 -40.23 -29.24 -63.70
CA ASP A 14 -39.98 -30.41 -62.85
C ASP A 14 -38.96 -31.30 -63.57
N ASP A 15 -37.72 -30.79 -63.65
CA ASP A 15 -36.58 -31.60 -64.10
C ASP A 15 -35.86 -32.10 -62.81
N THR A 16 -36.49 -32.93 -62.04
CA THR A 16 -35.82 -33.77 -61.03
C THR A 16 -35.13 -34.89 -61.80
N SER A 17 -33.93 -34.58 -62.27
CA SER A 17 -33.06 -35.62 -62.85
C SER A 17 -32.70 -36.60 -61.76
N VAL A 18 -33.12 -37.85 -61.88
CA VAL A 18 -32.80 -38.95 -60.93
C VAL A 18 -31.29 -39.06 -60.71
N TYR A 19 -30.49 -38.70 -61.74
CA TYR A 19 -29.01 -38.64 -61.63
C TYR A 19 -28.53 -37.51 -60.72
N ARG A 20 -29.18 -36.38 -60.65
CA ARG A 20 -28.85 -35.29 -59.73
C ARG A 20 -29.21 -35.67 -58.30
N MET A 21 -30.33 -36.34 -58.07
CA MET A 21 -30.73 -36.79 -56.75
C MET A 21 -29.77 -37.86 -56.25
N PHE A 22 -29.37 -38.81 -57.12
CA PHE A 22 -28.38 -39.81 -56.79
C PHE A 22 -27.01 -39.22 -56.45
N PHE A 23 -26.58 -38.21 -57.24
CA PHE A 23 -25.32 -37.49 -56.99
C PHE A 23 -25.32 -36.78 -55.59
N PHE A 24 -26.39 -36.10 -55.23
CA PHE A 24 -26.47 -35.47 -53.90
C PHE A 24 -26.54 -36.51 -52.78
N VAL A 25 -27.21 -37.64 -52.93
CA VAL A 25 -27.21 -38.73 -51.93
C VAL A 25 -25.81 -39.26 -51.74
N VAL A 26 -25.05 -39.51 -52.83
CA VAL A 26 -23.68 -39.95 -52.74
C VAL A 26 -22.78 -38.91 -52.03
N LEU A 27 -22.97 -37.63 -52.34
CA LEU A 27 -22.25 -36.54 -51.65
C LEU A 27 -22.56 -36.48 -50.13
N ILE A 28 -23.81 -36.63 -49.76
CA ILE A 28 -24.23 -36.66 -48.37
C ILE A 28 -23.62 -37.87 -47.63
N LEU A 29 -23.68 -39.05 -48.25
CA LEU A 29 -23.08 -40.28 -47.66
C LEU A 29 -21.57 -40.17 -47.56
N ALA A 30 -20.88 -39.60 -48.55
CA ALA A 30 -19.47 -39.32 -48.51
C ALA A 30 -19.12 -38.30 -47.40
N GLY A 31 -19.96 -37.23 -47.22
CA GLY A 31 -19.83 -36.26 -46.15
C GLY A 31 -19.99 -36.88 -44.76
N ILE A 32 -21.00 -37.75 -44.58
CA ILE A 32 -21.22 -38.47 -43.32
C ILE A 32 -20.06 -39.42 -43.04
N TRP A 33 -19.57 -40.12 -44.05
CA TRP A 33 -18.39 -40.95 -43.93
C TRP A 33 -17.16 -40.18 -43.51
N LEU A 34 -16.90 -39.02 -44.16
CA LEU A 34 -15.77 -38.13 -43.85
C LEU A 34 -15.85 -37.60 -42.41
N ILE A 35 -17.05 -37.17 -41.95
CA ILE A 35 -17.27 -36.70 -40.57
C ILE A 35 -16.99 -37.88 -39.58
N ARG A 36 -17.42 -39.12 -39.88
CA ARG A 36 -17.13 -40.24 -39.04
C ARG A 36 -15.64 -40.60 -39.02
N ALA A 37 -14.95 -40.60 -40.18
CA ALA A 37 -13.54 -40.86 -40.28
C ALA A 37 -12.69 -39.81 -39.53
N VAL A 38 -13.11 -38.53 -39.54
CA VAL A 38 -12.50 -37.45 -38.74
C VAL A 38 -12.77 -37.70 -37.24
N HIS A 39 -13.96 -38.10 -36.86
CA HIS A 39 -14.30 -38.34 -35.46
C HIS A 39 -13.62 -39.59 -34.87
N GLN A 40 -13.32 -40.58 -35.72
CA GLN A 40 -12.58 -41.78 -35.36
C GLN A 40 -11.07 -41.61 -35.44
N GLY A 41 -10.57 -40.41 -35.86
CA GLY A 41 -9.15 -40.11 -35.96
C GLY A 41 -8.43 -40.74 -37.17
N GLU A 42 -9.15 -41.38 -38.12
CA GLU A 42 -8.60 -42.01 -39.32
C GLU A 42 -8.19 -40.97 -40.38
N VAL A 43 -8.85 -39.80 -40.37
CA VAL A 43 -8.52 -38.68 -41.30
C VAL A 43 -8.31 -37.42 -40.46
N LYS A 44 -7.15 -36.80 -40.60
CA LYS A 44 -6.86 -35.49 -39.98
C LYS A 44 -7.65 -34.38 -40.72
N PRO A 45 -8.41 -33.51 -40.02
CA PRO A 45 -9.07 -32.39 -40.67
C PRO A 45 -8.06 -31.49 -41.36
N LEU A 46 -8.36 -31.03 -42.59
CA LEU A 46 -7.50 -30.16 -43.41
C LEU A 46 -7.21 -28.81 -42.77
N PHE A 47 -8.00 -28.40 -41.78
CA PHE A 47 -7.92 -27.12 -41.02
C PHE A 47 -7.91 -27.40 -39.51
N LEU A 48 -7.02 -28.30 -39.04
CA LEU A 48 -6.71 -28.30 -37.62
C LEU A 48 -6.07 -26.95 -37.30
N PRO A 49 -6.59 -26.18 -36.31
CA PRO A 49 -5.88 -25.04 -35.83
C PRO A 49 -4.44 -25.52 -35.49
N THR A 50 -3.46 -24.90 -36.08
CA THR A 50 -2.06 -25.14 -35.70
C THR A 50 -2.02 -24.92 -34.18
N PRO A 51 -1.53 -25.89 -33.39
CA PRO A 51 -1.41 -25.67 -31.97
C PRO A 51 -0.62 -24.35 -31.80
N THR A 52 -1.24 -23.37 -31.19
CA THR A 52 -0.54 -22.11 -30.84
C THR A 52 0.72 -22.56 -30.09
N PRO A 53 1.91 -22.20 -30.55
CA PRO A 53 3.11 -22.62 -29.85
C PRO A 53 2.97 -22.19 -28.40
N THR A 54 3.06 -23.16 -27.50
CA THR A 54 3.03 -22.90 -26.04
C THR A 54 4.12 -21.87 -25.76
N ARG A 55 3.76 -20.72 -25.19
CA ARG A 55 4.74 -19.69 -24.82
C ARG A 55 5.80 -20.32 -23.92
N PHE A 56 7.07 -20.07 -24.21
CA PHE A 56 8.17 -20.54 -23.38
C PHE A 56 8.26 -19.74 -22.09
N ALA A 57 8.70 -20.35 -21.00
CA ALA A 57 8.90 -19.68 -19.70
C ALA A 57 9.72 -18.38 -19.84
N ALA A 58 10.80 -18.40 -20.64
CA ALA A 58 11.60 -17.21 -20.90
C ALA A 58 10.81 -16.04 -21.50
N SER A 59 9.74 -16.29 -22.29
CA SER A 59 8.89 -15.22 -22.81
C SER A 59 8.06 -14.53 -21.71
N TYR A 60 7.58 -15.29 -20.72
CA TYR A 60 6.89 -14.76 -19.56
C TYR A 60 7.85 -14.04 -18.61
N THR A 61 9.08 -14.56 -18.46
CA THR A 61 10.13 -13.89 -17.66
C THR A 61 10.46 -12.52 -18.25
N LEU A 62 10.72 -12.43 -19.55
CA LEU A 62 10.98 -11.15 -20.24
C LEU A 62 9.80 -10.20 -20.16
N GLU A 63 8.57 -10.71 -20.21
CA GLU A 63 7.36 -9.90 -19.99
C GLU A 63 7.30 -9.38 -18.55
N GLY A 64 7.62 -10.22 -17.55
CA GLY A 64 7.74 -9.84 -16.15
C GLY A 64 8.78 -8.74 -15.94
N ASP A 65 9.97 -8.87 -16.53
CA ASP A 65 11.04 -7.87 -16.50
C ASP A 65 10.57 -6.54 -17.13
N ALA A 66 9.90 -6.62 -18.27
CA ALA A 66 9.36 -5.44 -18.95
C ALA A 66 8.28 -4.73 -18.11
N TYR A 67 7.36 -5.48 -17.47
CA TYR A 67 6.37 -4.91 -16.57
C TYR A 67 7.00 -4.33 -15.32
N PHE A 68 7.99 -4.99 -14.73
CA PHE A 68 8.74 -4.47 -13.58
C PHE A 68 9.41 -3.14 -13.93
N THR A 69 10.14 -3.09 -15.04
CA THR A 69 10.78 -1.86 -15.53
C THR A 69 9.77 -0.76 -15.86
N ALA A 70 8.58 -1.15 -16.32
CA ALA A 70 7.47 -0.22 -16.57
C ALA A 70 6.73 0.21 -15.31
N GLY A 71 7.07 -0.31 -14.12
CA GLY A 71 6.41 -0.01 -12.85
C GLY A 71 5.07 -0.72 -12.63
N LYS A 72 4.68 -1.65 -13.52
CA LYS A 72 3.42 -2.42 -13.43
C LYS A 72 3.63 -3.68 -12.59
N LEU A 73 3.77 -3.52 -11.27
CA LEU A 73 4.20 -4.60 -10.37
C LEU A 73 3.24 -5.79 -10.36
N ASP A 74 1.92 -5.58 -10.33
CA ASP A 74 0.96 -6.68 -10.36
C ASP A 74 0.99 -7.46 -11.68
N SER A 75 1.18 -6.76 -12.80
CA SER A 75 1.35 -7.42 -14.11
C SER A 75 2.66 -8.21 -14.17
N ALA A 76 3.74 -7.68 -13.57
CA ALA A 76 5.01 -8.39 -13.46
C ALA A 76 4.86 -9.66 -12.61
N ILE A 77 4.20 -9.58 -11.45
CA ILE A 77 3.88 -10.73 -10.59
C ILE A 77 3.12 -11.80 -11.37
N GLN A 78 2.09 -11.40 -12.14
CA GLN A 78 1.32 -12.36 -12.93
C GLN A 78 2.18 -13.03 -14.02
N ALA A 79 2.99 -12.27 -14.74
CA ALA A 79 3.88 -12.81 -15.77
C ALA A 79 4.92 -13.79 -15.18
N TYR A 80 5.52 -13.47 -14.04
CA TYR A 80 6.42 -14.40 -13.36
C TYR A 80 5.68 -15.63 -12.81
N LYS A 81 4.44 -15.51 -12.28
CA LYS A 81 3.60 -16.66 -11.91
C LYS A 81 3.37 -17.58 -13.11
N ASP A 82 3.04 -17.02 -14.26
CA ASP A 82 2.86 -17.81 -15.50
C ASP A 82 4.17 -18.49 -15.94
N ALA A 83 5.32 -17.81 -15.79
CA ALA A 83 6.62 -18.40 -16.05
C ALA A 83 6.92 -19.60 -15.14
N THR A 84 6.60 -19.51 -13.83
CA THR A 84 6.79 -20.61 -12.87
C THR A 84 5.87 -21.80 -13.12
N ILE A 85 4.70 -21.59 -13.72
CA ILE A 85 3.80 -22.70 -14.15
C ILE A 85 4.40 -23.47 -15.32
N VAL A 86 5.04 -22.77 -16.27
CA VAL A 86 5.63 -23.37 -17.46
C VAL A 86 6.97 -24.04 -17.14
N ASP A 87 7.79 -23.44 -16.28
CA ASP A 87 9.08 -23.96 -15.84
C ASP A 87 9.23 -23.87 -14.32
N PRO A 88 8.63 -24.80 -13.56
CA PRO A 88 8.68 -24.80 -12.10
C PRO A 88 10.09 -25.11 -11.55
N ALA A 89 11.03 -25.60 -12.40
CA ALA A 89 12.39 -25.91 -12.01
C ALA A 89 13.36 -24.72 -12.16
N ASN A 90 12.87 -23.55 -12.50
CA ASN A 90 13.70 -22.35 -12.66
C ASN A 90 13.73 -21.53 -11.35
N ALA A 91 14.79 -21.70 -10.57
CA ALA A 91 14.98 -21.01 -9.30
C ALA A 91 15.06 -19.49 -9.45
N GLU A 92 15.63 -18.99 -10.56
CA GLU A 92 15.77 -17.55 -10.80
C GLU A 92 14.43 -16.87 -10.97
N VAL A 93 13.50 -17.49 -11.72
CA VAL A 93 12.15 -16.97 -11.93
C VAL A 93 11.36 -16.91 -10.61
N TRP A 94 11.48 -17.94 -9.77
CA TRP A 94 10.89 -17.95 -8.44
C TRP A 94 11.46 -16.82 -7.55
N ALA A 95 12.77 -16.58 -7.61
CA ALA A 95 13.41 -15.50 -6.87
C ALA A 95 12.98 -14.12 -7.41
N GLN A 96 12.89 -13.91 -8.73
CA GLN A 96 12.38 -12.68 -9.32
C GLN A 96 10.91 -12.43 -8.91
N LEU A 97 10.07 -13.45 -8.93
CA LEU A 97 8.68 -13.36 -8.46
C LEU A 97 8.63 -12.85 -7.02
N SER A 98 9.40 -13.47 -6.12
CA SER A 98 9.46 -13.06 -4.71
C SER A 98 9.93 -11.62 -4.54
N ARG A 99 11.00 -11.22 -5.23
CA ARG A 99 11.53 -9.85 -5.18
C ARG A 99 10.47 -8.81 -5.58
N VAL A 100 9.73 -9.06 -6.66
CA VAL A 100 8.68 -8.15 -7.13
C VAL A 100 7.47 -8.15 -6.20
N GLN A 101 7.08 -9.33 -5.66
CA GLN A 101 6.04 -9.42 -4.63
C GLN A 101 6.41 -8.60 -3.40
N THR A 102 7.66 -8.67 -2.93
CA THR A 102 8.15 -7.86 -1.80
C THR A 102 8.04 -6.37 -2.12
N TYR A 103 8.55 -5.90 -3.24
CA TYR A 103 8.44 -4.48 -3.62
C TYR A 103 7.00 -4.00 -3.79
N SER A 104 6.09 -4.86 -4.24
CA SER A 104 4.69 -4.48 -4.43
C SER A 104 3.98 -4.10 -3.12
N THR A 105 4.50 -4.52 -1.98
CA THR A 105 3.93 -4.16 -0.66
C THR A 105 4.07 -2.68 -0.35
N ALA A 106 5.04 -1.97 -0.94
CA ALA A 106 5.19 -0.53 -0.79
C ALA A 106 4.00 0.29 -1.35
N LEU A 107 3.14 -0.33 -2.16
CA LEU A 107 1.93 0.27 -2.74
C LEU A 107 0.65 -0.20 -2.04
N ILE A 108 0.77 -0.98 -0.95
CA ILE A 108 -0.35 -1.49 -0.16
C ILE A 108 -0.40 -0.71 1.15
N VAL A 109 -1.58 -0.31 1.58
CA VAL A 109 -1.76 0.49 2.82
C VAL A 109 -2.20 -0.37 4.01
N GLN A 110 -3.06 -1.35 3.78
CA GLN A 110 -3.58 -2.20 4.85
C GLN A 110 -2.54 -3.24 5.28
N GLN A 111 -2.19 -3.25 6.56
CA GLN A 111 -1.16 -4.12 7.12
C GLN A 111 -1.42 -5.61 6.88
N GLU A 112 -2.67 -6.05 6.98
CA GLU A 112 -3.05 -7.45 6.72
C GLU A 112 -2.74 -7.86 5.28
N ASN A 113 -3.01 -6.98 4.31
CA ASN A 113 -2.72 -7.23 2.90
C ASN A 113 -1.21 -7.20 2.62
N ILE A 114 -0.45 -6.34 3.32
CA ILE A 114 1.02 -6.32 3.27
C ILE A 114 1.57 -7.66 3.75
N LEU A 115 1.14 -8.13 4.93
CA LEU A 115 1.60 -9.40 5.51
C LEU A 115 1.25 -10.58 4.60
N ALA A 116 0.03 -10.63 4.07
CA ALA A 116 -0.38 -11.68 3.13
C ALA A 116 0.49 -11.69 1.85
N ARG A 117 0.82 -10.53 1.28
CA ARG A 117 1.70 -10.42 0.11
C ARG A 117 3.13 -10.83 0.45
N LEU A 118 3.63 -10.53 1.65
CA LEU A 118 4.95 -10.96 2.11
C LEU A 118 5.01 -12.48 2.35
N ASP A 119 3.92 -13.09 2.80
CA ASP A 119 3.81 -14.55 2.88
C ASP A 119 3.88 -15.20 1.50
N GLU A 120 3.22 -14.63 0.48
CA GLU A 120 3.38 -15.08 -0.91
C GLU A 120 4.84 -14.93 -1.39
N ALA A 121 5.50 -13.82 -1.06
CA ALA A 121 6.88 -13.56 -1.44
C ALA A 121 7.83 -14.57 -0.81
N ILE A 122 7.70 -14.84 0.50
CA ILE A 122 8.49 -15.84 1.22
C ILE A 122 8.28 -17.23 0.60
N ALA A 123 7.04 -17.63 0.35
CA ALA A 123 6.74 -18.93 -0.26
C ALA A 123 7.39 -19.07 -1.66
N SER A 124 7.41 -17.99 -2.45
CA SER A 124 8.10 -17.97 -3.76
C SER A 124 9.62 -18.09 -3.59
N ALA A 125 10.23 -17.38 -2.62
CA ALA A 125 11.67 -17.47 -2.34
C ALA A 125 12.08 -18.85 -1.80
N GLU A 126 11.26 -19.46 -0.93
CA GLU A 126 11.48 -20.82 -0.43
C GLU A 126 11.46 -21.84 -1.59
N LYS A 127 10.58 -21.65 -2.57
CA LYS A 127 10.58 -22.45 -3.81
C LYS A 127 11.87 -22.26 -4.59
N ALA A 128 12.36 -21.01 -4.72
CA ALA A 128 13.63 -20.74 -5.39
C ALA A 128 14.80 -21.48 -4.72
N VAL A 129 14.89 -21.41 -3.38
CA VAL A 129 15.92 -22.11 -2.60
C VAL A 129 15.78 -23.63 -2.70
N ALA A 130 14.54 -24.16 -2.66
CA ALA A 130 14.28 -25.60 -2.80
C ALA A 130 14.70 -26.15 -4.19
N VAL A 131 14.49 -25.36 -5.24
CA VAL A 131 14.89 -25.71 -6.62
C VAL A 131 16.41 -25.64 -6.81
N ASN A 132 17.06 -24.61 -6.25
CA ASN A 132 18.51 -24.47 -6.31
C ASN A 132 19.08 -24.00 -4.96
N PRO A 133 19.45 -24.95 -4.07
CA PRO A 133 19.99 -24.64 -2.75
C PRO A 133 21.35 -23.91 -2.76
N ASP A 134 22.05 -23.91 -3.88
CA ASP A 134 23.35 -23.23 -4.04
C ASP A 134 23.23 -21.88 -4.78
N SER A 135 22.01 -21.38 -4.98
CA SER A 135 21.80 -20.06 -5.56
C SER A 135 21.96 -18.95 -4.50
N SER A 136 23.02 -18.16 -4.61
CA SER A 136 23.22 -16.94 -3.80
C SER A 136 22.03 -16.00 -3.93
N TYR A 137 21.52 -15.78 -5.15
CA TYR A 137 20.39 -14.92 -5.42
C TYR A 137 19.10 -15.39 -4.71
N ALA A 138 18.78 -16.69 -4.77
CA ALA A 138 17.59 -17.23 -4.11
C ALA A 138 17.63 -17.02 -2.59
N HIS A 139 18.78 -17.26 -1.95
CA HIS A 139 18.98 -17.02 -0.52
C HIS A 139 18.89 -15.52 -0.18
N ALA A 140 19.45 -14.65 -1.00
CA ALA A 140 19.39 -13.20 -0.81
C ALA A 140 17.96 -12.68 -0.85
N VAL A 141 17.16 -13.12 -1.81
CA VAL A 141 15.75 -12.71 -1.95
C VAL A 141 14.89 -13.27 -0.81
N LEU A 142 15.18 -14.50 -0.34
CA LEU A 142 14.49 -15.04 0.84
C LEU A 142 14.80 -14.22 2.10
N ALA A 143 16.06 -13.83 2.30
CA ALA A 143 16.44 -12.93 3.38
C ALA A 143 15.68 -11.60 3.29
N PHE A 144 15.64 -10.99 2.11
CA PHE A 144 14.93 -9.74 1.84
C PHE A 144 13.43 -9.82 2.16
N ALA A 145 12.74 -10.87 1.72
CA ALA A 145 11.31 -11.04 1.99
C ALA A 145 11.01 -11.27 3.48
N LEU A 146 11.86 -12.02 4.19
CA LEU A 146 11.75 -12.25 5.63
C LEU A 146 11.97 -10.97 6.43
N ASP A 147 12.96 -10.17 6.04
CA ASP A 147 13.29 -8.88 6.65
C ASP A 147 12.13 -7.89 6.53
N TRP A 148 11.57 -7.76 5.33
CA TRP A 148 10.39 -6.92 5.13
C TRP A 148 9.18 -7.41 5.92
N LYS A 149 8.96 -8.73 6.03
CA LYS A 149 7.91 -9.25 6.88
C LYS A 149 8.14 -8.89 8.35
N ALA A 150 9.39 -8.97 8.83
CA ALA A 150 9.73 -8.58 10.19
C ALA A 150 9.36 -7.12 10.48
N SER A 151 9.62 -6.20 9.53
CA SER A 151 9.32 -4.78 9.66
C SER A 151 7.82 -4.46 9.79
N TYR A 152 6.93 -5.34 9.29
CA TYR A 152 5.47 -5.19 9.40
C TYR A 152 4.84 -6.08 10.48
N THR A 153 5.62 -6.95 11.16
CA THR A 153 5.12 -7.87 12.19
C THR A 153 5.03 -7.15 13.54
N PRO A 154 3.84 -7.05 14.16
CA PRO A 154 3.68 -6.33 15.43
C PRO A 154 4.20 -7.12 16.65
N ASP A 155 4.14 -8.46 16.62
CA ASP A 155 4.64 -9.29 17.70
C ASP A 155 6.18 -9.30 17.73
N GLU A 156 6.76 -8.83 18.84
CA GLU A 156 8.20 -8.66 18.98
C GLU A 156 8.96 -10.00 18.89
N ARG A 157 8.40 -11.09 19.41
CA ARG A 157 9.08 -12.40 19.38
C ARG A 157 9.07 -12.98 17.96
N GLU A 158 7.95 -12.83 17.26
CA GLU A 158 7.86 -13.24 15.85
C GLU A 158 8.79 -12.38 15.00
N ARG A 159 8.81 -11.07 15.19
CA ARG A 159 9.73 -10.13 14.52
C ARG A 159 11.19 -10.54 14.69
N GLN A 160 11.62 -10.79 15.91
CA GLN A 160 12.99 -11.23 16.21
C GLN A 160 13.33 -12.59 15.56
N SER A 161 12.37 -13.52 15.56
CA SER A 161 12.52 -14.80 14.87
C SER A 161 12.69 -14.64 13.36
N LEU A 162 11.93 -13.73 12.75
CA LEU A 162 12.03 -13.42 11.32
C LEU A 162 13.38 -12.78 10.98
N LEU A 163 13.83 -11.78 11.76
CA LEU A 163 15.14 -11.14 11.59
C LEU A 163 16.29 -12.14 11.70
N GLN A 164 16.22 -13.06 12.67
CA GLN A 164 17.24 -14.10 12.83
C GLN A 164 17.29 -15.06 11.63
N LYS A 165 16.12 -15.46 11.11
CA LYS A 165 16.05 -16.29 9.89
C LYS A 165 16.57 -15.53 8.67
N SER A 166 16.16 -14.26 8.54
CA SER A 166 16.64 -13.38 7.47
C SER A 166 18.16 -13.30 7.47
N GLU A 167 18.80 -13.06 8.62
CA GLU A 167 20.26 -13.04 8.73
C GLU A 167 20.90 -14.36 8.30
N GLN A 168 20.34 -15.51 8.70
CA GLN A 168 20.87 -16.81 8.32
C GLN A 168 20.91 -16.99 6.80
N PHE A 169 19.84 -16.62 6.10
CA PHE A 169 19.76 -16.69 4.64
C PHE A 169 20.66 -15.64 3.96
N ALA A 170 20.72 -14.42 4.51
CA ALA A 170 21.62 -13.38 4.00
C ALA A 170 23.10 -13.81 4.11
N VAL A 171 23.53 -14.33 5.26
CA VAL A 171 24.88 -14.87 5.44
C VAL A 171 25.14 -16.05 4.49
N ARG A 172 24.16 -16.95 4.33
CA ARG A 172 24.31 -18.07 3.38
C ARG A 172 24.46 -17.58 1.94
N SER A 173 23.74 -16.53 1.55
CA SER A 173 23.87 -15.96 0.20
C SER A 173 25.27 -15.44 -0.09
N ILE A 174 25.90 -14.74 0.90
CA ILE A 174 27.29 -14.25 0.81
C ILE A 174 28.30 -15.38 0.80
N GLN A 175 28.07 -16.47 1.54
CA GLN A 175 28.95 -17.65 1.53
C GLN A 175 28.94 -18.36 0.17
N LEU A 176 27.80 -18.34 -0.53
CA LEU A 176 27.67 -18.95 -1.85
C LEU A 176 28.32 -18.10 -2.96
N ASP A 177 28.17 -16.78 -2.87
CA ASP A 177 28.81 -15.84 -3.79
C ASP A 177 28.99 -14.46 -3.10
N ASN A 178 30.21 -14.18 -2.69
CA ASN A 178 30.55 -12.94 -2.01
C ASN A 178 30.74 -11.75 -2.99
N THR A 179 30.66 -11.98 -4.29
CA THR A 179 30.73 -10.93 -5.32
C THR A 179 29.34 -10.49 -5.81
N ASN A 180 28.29 -11.17 -5.37
CA ASN A 180 26.92 -10.83 -5.71
C ASN A 180 26.49 -9.53 -5.02
N ALA A 181 26.50 -8.42 -5.76
CA ALA A 181 26.14 -7.09 -5.24
C ALA A 181 24.72 -7.02 -4.65
N LEU A 182 23.76 -7.77 -5.22
CA LEU A 182 22.40 -7.84 -4.71
C LEU A 182 22.35 -8.56 -3.36
N ALA A 183 23.10 -9.66 -3.20
CA ALA A 183 23.21 -10.37 -1.94
C ALA A 183 23.85 -9.50 -0.86
N GLN A 184 24.90 -8.74 -1.19
CA GLN A 184 25.51 -7.76 -0.30
C GLN A 184 24.51 -6.66 0.07
N ALA A 185 23.74 -6.12 -0.88
CA ALA A 185 22.75 -5.08 -0.61
C ALA A 185 21.67 -5.58 0.35
N PHE A 186 21.03 -6.71 0.09
CA PHE A 186 19.99 -7.23 0.98
C PHE A 186 20.54 -7.64 2.35
N TYR A 187 21.78 -8.13 2.42
CA TYR A 187 22.43 -8.36 3.71
C TYR A 187 22.64 -7.05 4.50
N ALA A 188 23.02 -5.96 3.80
CA ALA A 188 23.16 -4.66 4.45
C ALA A 188 21.81 -4.16 5.01
N GLU A 189 20.70 -4.38 4.31
CA GLU A 189 19.35 -4.05 4.78
C GLU A 189 19.01 -4.80 6.07
N VAL A 190 19.20 -6.12 6.09
CA VAL A 190 19.01 -6.95 7.30
C VAL A 190 19.87 -6.46 8.48
N LEU A 191 21.10 -6.04 8.22
CA LEU A 191 22.00 -5.50 9.26
C LEU A 191 21.49 -4.17 9.83
N VAL A 192 20.85 -3.31 9.01
CA VAL A 192 20.18 -2.08 9.48
C VAL A 192 19.06 -2.43 10.45
N ASP A 193 18.18 -3.36 10.10
CA ASP A 193 17.01 -3.72 10.90
C ASP A 193 17.40 -4.43 12.20
N GLN A 194 18.59 -5.02 12.22
CA GLN A 194 19.23 -5.54 13.44
C GLN A 194 20.07 -4.48 14.20
N GLN A 195 20.04 -3.21 13.80
CA GLN A 195 20.80 -2.14 14.41
C GLN A 195 22.34 -2.31 14.34
N LYS A 196 22.82 -3.13 13.41
CA LYS A 196 24.25 -3.37 13.14
C LYS A 196 24.78 -2.37 12.10
N TRP A 197 24.56 -1.09 12.32
CA TRP A 197 24.70 -0.02 11.36
C TRP A 197 26.09 0.08 10.71
N THR A 198 27.16 0.01 11.50
CA THR A 198 28.52 0.08 10.97
C THR A 198 28.84 -1.06 10.00
N GLN A 199 28.32 -2.25 10.28
CA GLN A 199 28.49 -3.40 9.35
C GLN A 199 27.65 -3.19 8.10
N ALA A 200 26.41 -2.70 8.25
CA ALA A 200 25.54 -2.38 7.11
C ALA A 200 26.23 -1.40 6.14
N GLN A 201 26.85 -0.34 6.68
CA GLN A 201 27.58 0.64 5.86
C GLN A 201 28.73 0.00 5.10
N GLN A 202 29.57 -0.82 5.77
CA GLN A 202 30.70 -1.48 5.11
C GLN A 202 30.25 -2.43 3.97
N VAL A 203 29.16 -3.16 4.19
CA VAL A 203 28.64 -4.13 3.21
C VAL A 203 28.00 -3.40 2.03
N ILE A 204 27.22 -2.32 2.27
CA ILE A 204 26.58 -1.60 1.16
C ILE A 204 27.60 -0.83 0.30
N GLU A 205 28.68 -0.30 0.88
CA GLU A 205 29.76 0.33 0.13
C GLU A 205 30.43 -0.68 -0.83
N GLN A 206 30.59 -1.94 -0.41
CA GLN A 206 31.09 -3.01 -1.27
C GLN A 206 30.09 -3.32 -2.40
N ALA A 207 28.79 -3.40 -2.09
CA ALA A 207 27.75 -3.64 -3.10
C ALA A 207 27.71 -2.53 -4.16
N VAL A 208 27.78 -1.26 -3.75
CA VAL A 208 27.82 -0.09 -4.67
C VAL A 208 29.07 -0.14 -5.55
N ALA A 209 30.21 -0.54 -4.99
CA ALA A 209 31.45 -0.67 -5.77
C ALA A 209 31.42 -1.85 -6.76
N ALA A 210 30.73 -2.96 -6.38
CA ALA A 210 30.62 -4.17 -7.20
C ALA A 210 29.67 -3.97 -8.39
N ASP A 211 28.49 -3.37 -8.19
CA ASP A 211 27.53 -3.10 -9.27
C ASP A 211 26.80 -1.78 -9.09
N PRO A 212 27.33 -0.64 -9.56
CA PRO A 212 26.72 0.67 -9.45
C PRO A 212 25.53 0.87 -10.41
N LYS A 213 25.14 -0.14 -11.20
CA LYS A 213 24.00 -0.08 -12.13
C LYS A 213 22.75 -0.80 -11.61
N GLN A 214 22.83 -1.40 -10.44
CA GLN A 214 21.72 -2.09 -9.81
C GLN A 214 20.86 -1.09 -9.03
N MET A 215 19.57 -0.99 -9.37
CA MET A 215 18.61 -0.14 -8.66
C MET A 215 18.52 -0.52 -7.18
N ASP A 216 18.45 -1.82 -6.86
CA ASP A 216 18.34 -2.32 -5.49
C ASP A 216 19.51 -1.89 -4.61
N VAL A 217 20.72 -1.90 -5.16
CA VAL A 217 21.94 -1.48 -4.44
C VAL A 217 21.83 -0.02 -4.02
N HIS A 218 21.39 0.87 -4.92
CA HIS A 218 21.19 2.28 -4.58
C HIS A 218 20.03 2.50 -3.63
N ARG A 219 18.93 1.74 -3.77
CA ARG A 219 17.80 1.78 -2.84
C ARG A 219 18.23 1.40 -1.42
N VAL A 220 18.98 0.30 -1.27
CA VAL A 220 19.47 -0.11 0.05
C VAL A 220 20.51 0.85 0.58
N ASN A 221 21.41 1.37 -0.29
CA ASN A 221 22.35 2.42 0.14
C ASN A 221 21.62 3.65 0.72
N ALA A 222 20.51 4.05 0.08
CA ALA A 222 19.68 5.12 0.60
C ALA A 222 19.08 4.75 1.97
N TYR A 223 18.59 3.53 2.14
CA TYR A 223 18.02 3.05 3.41
C TYR A 223 19.07 3.01 4.53
N VAL A 224 20.29 2.55 4.24
CA VAL A 224 21.40 2.60 5.19
C VAL A 224 21.69 4.05 5.60
N LEU A 225 21.79 4.99 4.66
CA LEU A 225 22.02 6.40 4.93
C LEU A 225 20.88 7.05 5.75
N GLU A 226 19.62 6.70 5.46
CA GLU A 226 18.47 7.11 6.29
C GLU A 226 18.61 6.67 7.74
N SER A 227 19.10 5.45 7.99
CA SER A 227 19.27 4.91 9.34
C SER A 227 20.33 5.65 10.18
N PHE A 228 21.26 6.33 9.50
CA PHE A 228 22.21 7.25 10.12
C PHE A 228 21.69 8.70 10.26
N GLY A 229 20.49 9.00 9.72
CA GLY A 229 19.96 10.35 9.65
C GLY A 229 20.56 11.19 8.52
N GLU A 230 21.36 10.60 7.63
CA GLU A 230 22.02 11.27 6.50
C GLU A 230 21.04 11.43 5.33
N TYR A 231 19.89 12.09 5.59
CA TYR A 231 18.77 12.18 4.65
C TYR A 231 19.15 12.82 3.31
N ALA A 232 20.06 13.80 3.29
CA ALA A 232 20.50 14.43 2.06
C ALA A 232 21.23 13.43 1.14
N LEU A 233 22.15 12.63 1.69
CA LEU A 233 22.86 11.59 0.95
C LEU A 233 21.93 10.42 0.57
N ALA A 234 20.96 10.11 1.43
CA ALA A 234 19.93 9.10 1.13
C ALA A 234 19.10 9.51 -0.09
N ILE A 235 18.68 10.77 -0.19
CA ILE A 235 17.94 11.28 -1.35
C ILE A 235 18.79 11.15 -2.62
N GLU A 236 20.07 11.53 -2.59
CA GLU A 236 20.97 11.34 -3.75
C GLU A 236 21.09 9.87 -4.18
N ALA A 237 21.07 8.94 -3.22
CA ALA A 237 21.10 7.51 -3.54
C ALA A 237 19.76 7.05 -4.12
N TYR A 238 18.61 7.54 -3.62
CA TYR A 238 17.30 7.31 -4.26
C TYR A 238 17.24 7.88 -5.66
N ASP A 239 17.80 9.08 -5.91
CA ASP A 239 17.83 9.67 -7.24
C ASP A 239 18.64 8.81 -8.23
N ARG A 240 19.73 8.20 -7.77
CA ARG A 240 20.47 7.20 -8.57
C ARG A 240 19.63 5.96 -8.87
N ALA A 241 18.88 5.45 -7.89
CA ALA A 241 17.96 4.34 -8.10
C ALA A 241 16.82 4.71 -9.08
N ILE A 242 16.26 5.92 -8.96
CA ILE A 242 15.24 6.48 -9.87
C ILE A 242 15.80 6.62 -11.30
N ALA A 243 17.03 7.08 -11.47
CA ALA A 243 17.65 7.19 -12.78
C ALA A 243 17.77 5.84 -13.50
N ILE A 244 17.93 4.74 -12.74
CA ILE A 244 17.99 3.37 -13.27
C ILE A 244 16.59 2.82 -13.55
N ALA A 245 15.62 3.08 -12.65
CA ALA A 245 14.27 2.54 -12.70
C ALA A 245 13.22 3.64 -12.51
N PRO A 246 13.01 4.53 -13.49
CA PRO A 246 12.24 5.77 -13.34
C PRO A 246 10.72 5.56 -13.18
N ASN A 247 10.22 4.36 -13.40
CA ASN A 247 8.79 4.04 -13.24
C ASN A 247 8.45 3.33 -11.92
N LEU A 248 9.44 3.05 -11.08
CA LEU A 248 9.21 2.45 -9.76
C LEU A 248 8.85 3.54 -8.74
N THR A 249 7.56 3.71 -8.54
CA THR A 249 6.98 4.82 -7.77
C THR A 249 7.36 4.84 -6.30
N PHE A 250 7.63 3.67 -5.70
CA PHE A 250 8.07 3.57 -4.31
C PHE A 250 9.42 4.29 -4.04
N LEU A 251 10.30 4.41 -5.06
CA LEU A 251 11.55 5.16 -4.93
C LEU A 251 11.31 6.66 -4.73
N TYR A 252 10.35 7.22 -5.49
CA TYR A 252 9.94 8.61 -5.33
C TYR A 252 9.26 8.87 -4.00
N LEU A 253 8.44 7.90 -3.51
CA LEU A 253 7.82 8.00 -2.18
C LEU A 253 8.88 8.09 -1.08
N ARG A 254 9.94 7.30 -1.16
CA ARG A 254 11.04 7.33 -0.18
C ARG A 254 11.84 8.64 -0.27
N ALA A 255 12.25 9.04 -1.47
CA ALA A 255 12.95 10.32 -1.66
C ALA A 255 12.11 11.51 -1.17
N GLY A 256 10.81 11.55 -1.51
CA GLY A 256 9.87 12.55 -1.04
C GLY A 256 9.73 12.57 0.49
N ALA A 257 9.71 11.40 1.14
CA ALA A 257 9.71 11.29 2.59
C ALA A 257 11.00 11.82 3.20
N GLY A 258 12.16 11.56 2.59
CA GLY A 258 13.46 12.11 2.98
C GLY A 258 13.46 13.64 2.95
N TYR A 259 12.97 14.26 1.86
CA TYR A 259 12.82 15.72 1.78
C TYR A 259 11.89 16.27 2.86
N ARG A 260 10.75 15.59 3.14
CA ARG A 260 9.83 15.99 4.21
C ARG A 260 10.50 15.91 5.59
N ARG A 261 11.34 14.91 5.81
CA ARG A 261 12.10 14.77 7.06
C ARG A 261 13.11 15.89 7.23
N LEU A 262 13.90 16.18 6.20
CA LEU A 262 14.84 17.33 6.20
C LEU A 262 14.11 18.66 6.44
N ALA A 263 12.92 18.83 5.84
CA ALA A 263 12.10 20.00 6.06
C ALA A 263 11.70 20.14 7.53
N PHE A 264 11.23 19.06 8.14
CA PHE A 264 10.80 19.04 9.54
C PHE A 264 11.96 19.38 10.50
N GLU A 265 13.17 18.95 10.19
CA GLU A 265 14.38 19.19 11.01
C GLU A 265 15.02 20.54 10.76
N SER A 266 14.64 21.25 9.68
CA SER A 266 15.25 22.53 9.31
C SER A 266 14.79 23.65 10.26
N PRO A 267 15.72 24.39 10.90
CA PRO A 267 15.37 25.54 11.74
C PRO A 267 15.06 26.81 10.92
N ASN A 268 15.39 26.82 9.61
CA ASN A 268 15.17 27.97 8.73
C ASN A 268 13.87 27.79 7.95
N GLU A 269 12.88 28.66 8.16
CA GLU A 269 11.55 28.57 7.55
C GLU A 269 11.56 28.62 6.01
N ASP A 270 12.47 29.40 5.39
CA ASP A 270 12.57 29.46 3.94
C ASP A 270 13.13 28.15 3.35
N VAL A 271 14.15 27.58 4.00
CA VAL A 271 14.71 26.27 3.62
C VAL A 271 13.67 25.18 3.87
N GLN A 272 13.00 25.21 5.03
CA GLN A 272 11.92 24.27 5.37
C GLN A 272 10.85 24.25 4.28
N ARG A 273 10.35 25.42 3.88
CA ARG A 273 9.34 25.54 2.81
C ARG A 273 9.84 24.96 1.49
N GLN A 274 11.07 25.29 1.06
CA GLN A 274 11.66 24.75 -0.17
C GLN A 274 11.77 23.21 -0.13
N LEU A 275 12.16 22.65 1.00
CA LEU A 275 12.26 21.20 1.18
C LEU A 275 10.87 20.51 1.16
N TYR A 276 9.83 21.12 1.77
CA TYR A 276 8.46 20.64 1.63
C TYR A 276 7.98 20.70 0.17
N GLU A 277 8.27 21.77 -0.55
CA GLU A 277 7.95 21.87 -1.99
C GLU A 277 8.62 20.76 -2.79
N LYS A 278 9.90 20.46 -2.50
CA LYS A 278 10.60 19.32 -3.12
C LYS A 278 9.93 17.97 -2.77
N SER A 279 9.58 17.75 -1.51
CA SER A 279 8.82 16.57 -1.09
C SER A 279 7.53 16.41 -1.91
N LEU A 280 6.75 17.49 -2.06
CA LEU A 280 5.51 17.50 -2.84
C LEU A 280 5.75 17.21 -4.33
N GLU A 281 6.86 17.69 -4.93
CA GLU A 281 7.23 17.39 -6.32
C GLU A 281 7.40 15.87 -6.53
N TYR A 282 8.11 15.18 -5.62
CA TYR A 282 8.32 13.73 -5.69
C TYR A 282 7.02 12.94 -5.53
N PHE A 283 6.17 13.31 -4.57
CA PHE A 283 4.87 12.65 -4.39
C PHE A 283 3.93 12.92 -5.56
N ALA A 284 3.92 14.14 -6.11
CA ALA A 284 3.16 14.46 -7.30
C ALA A 284 3.67 13.69 -8.54
N GLN A 285 4.98 13.44 -8.63
CA GLN A 285 5.54 12.61 -9.69
C GLN A 285 5.08 11.15 -9.55
N THR A 286 5.03 10.61 -8.32
CA THR A 286 4.44 9.30 -8.05
C THR A 286 3.00 9.22 -8.56
N ALA A 287 2.15 10.20 -8.19
CA ALA A 287 0.76 10.23 -8.61
C ALA A 287 0.62 10.28 -10.15
N ARG A 288 1.45 11.08 -10.84
CA ARG A 288 1.46 11.17 -12.31
C ARG A 288 1.86 9.85 -12.97
N ILE A 289 2.90 9.16 -12.45
CA ILE A 289 3.32 7.86 -12.99
C ILE A 289 2.20 6.83 -12.79
N ASN A 290 1.58 6.78 -11.60
CA ASN A 290 0.46 5.88 -11.32
C ASN A 290 -0.73 6.14 -12.26
N GLU A 291 -1.07 7.40 -12.52
CA GLU A 291 -2.12 7.76 -13.47
C GLU A 291 -1.80 7.27 -14.90
N GLN A 292 -0.56 7.48 -15.37
CA GLN A 292 -0.10 7.00 -16.69
C GLN A 292 -0.13 5.47 -16.80
N LEU A 293 0.14 4.77 -15.70
CA LEU A 293 0.11 3.30 -15.64
C LEU A 293 -1.31 2.74 -15.41
N GLY A 294 -2.29 3.60 -15.12
CA GLY A 294 -3.64 3.20 -14.75
C GLY A 294 -3.72 2.54 -13.36
N VAL A 295 -2.74 2.81 -12.49
CA VAL A 295 -2.67 2.27 -11.12
C VAL A 295 -3.43 3.20 -10.18
N LYS A 296 -4.38 2.66 -9.42
CA LYS A 296 -5.09 3.36 -8.36
C LYS A 296 -4.36 3.15 -7.04
N ASP A 297 -3.46 4.07 -6.72
CA ASP A 297 -2.62 4.02 -5.51
C ASP A 297 -2.92 5.25 -4.64
N PRO A 298 -3.46 5.07 -3.42
CA PRO A 298 -3.77 6.17 -2.51
C PRO A 298 -2.52 6.75 -1.82
N VAL A 299 -1.40 6.01 -1.77
CA VAL A 299 -0.22 6.36 -0.96
C VAL A 299 0.36 7.74 -1.28
N PRO A 300 0.53 8.16 -2.56
CA PRO A 300 1.05 9.48 -2.86
C PRO A 300 0.15 10.60 -2.32
N TYR A 301 -1.18 10.43 -2.35
CA TYR A 301 -2.12 11.45 -1.84
C TYR A 301 -2.09 11.56 -0.32
N ILE A 302 -1.96 10.44 0.39
CA ILE A 302 -1.73 10.44 1.85
C ILE A 302 -0.38 11.11 2.19
N SER A 303 0.66 10.85 1.40
CA SER A 303 1.98 11.47 1.59
C SER A 303 1.95 12.97 1.35
N ILE A 304 1.23 13.43 0.32
CA ILE A 304 0.97 14.84 0.04
C ILE A 304 0.18 15.48 1.20
N ALA A 305 -0.88 14.81 1.69
CA ALA A 305 -1.69 15.29 2.79
C ALA A 305 -0.85 15.47 4.07
N LYS A 306 0.00 14.51 4.41
CA LYS A 306 0.93 14.59 5.54
C LYS A 306 1.89 15.77 5.41
N THR A 307 2.40 16.03 4.22
CA THR A 307 3.29 17.17 3.95
C THR A 307 2.55 18.50 4.13
N TYR A 308 1.35 18.67 3.54
CA TYR A 308 0.54 19.88 3.74
C TYR A 308 0.09 20.06 5.19
N SER A 309 -0.17 18.97 5.91
CA SER A 309 -0.48 19.01 7.35
C SER A 309 0.70 19.60 8.16
N GLN A 310 1.93 19.22 7.85
CA GLN A 310 3.14 19.77 8.49
C GLN A 310 3.38 21.24 8.12
N MET A 311 2.95 21.66 6.92
CA MET A 311 2.96 23.06 6.49
C MET A 311 1.80 23.89 7.09
N GLY A 312 0.91 23.30 7.90
CA GLY A 312 -0.29 23.96 8.45
C GLY A 312 -1.40 24.21 7.42
N GLN A 313 -1.29 23.63 6.22
CA GLN A 313 -2.25 23.82 5.13
C GLN A 313 -3.34 22.73 5.16
N PHE A 314 -4.10 22.69 6.26
CA PHE A 314 -5.02 21.58 6.56
C PHE A 314 -6.12 21.40 5.52
N PHE A 315 -6.65 22.49 4.94
CA PHE A 315 -7.67 22.40 3.90
C PHE A 315 -7.17 21.62 2.65
N ILE A 316 -5.92 21.87 2.22
CA ILE A 316 -5.34 21.15 1.09
C ILE A 316 -5.04 19.70 1.49
N ALA A 317 -4.60 19.46 2.72
CA ALA A 317 -4.40 18.13 3.26
C ALA A 317 -5.69 17.30 3.25
N ILE A 318 -6.80 17.85 3.73
CA ILE A 318 -8.14 17.24 3.72
C ILE A 318 -8.52 16.77 2.32
N ARG A 319 -8.38 17.62 1.31
CA ARG A 319 -8.72 17.27 -0.09
C ARG A 319 -7.88 16.11 -0.62
N ASN A 320 -6.61 16.01 -0.21
CA ASN A 320 -5.76 14.90 -0.62
C ASN A 320 -6.14 13.59 0.08
N VAL A 321 -6.54 13.61 1.35
CA VAL A 321 -7.08 12.41 2.01
C VAL A 321 -8.40 11.98 1.38
N GLN A 322 -9.31 12.93 1.07
CA GLN A 322 -10.54 12.63 0.33
C GLN A 322 -10.23 11.96 -1.02
N LYS A 323 -9.18 12.42 -1.73
CA LYS A 323 -8.73 11.77 -2.97
C LYS A 323 -8.22 10.35 -2.76
N ALA A 324 -7.53 10.07 -1.65
CA ALA A 324 -7.13 8.71 -1.29
C ALA A 324 -8.34 7.81 -1.00
N ILE A 325 -9.37 8.35 -0.33
CA ILE A 325 -10.63 7.64 -0.05
C ILE A 325 -11.39 7.28 -1.36
N GLU A 326 -11.32 8.10 -2.42
CA GLU A 326 -11.89 7.73 -3.72
C GLU A 326 -11.31 6.42 -4.28
N PHE A 327 -10.06 6.09 -3.95
CA PHE A 327 -9.41 4.84 -4.40
C PHE A 327 -9.71 3.66 -3.48
N GLU A 328 -9.76 3.88 -2.16
CA GLU A 328 -10.07 2.86 -1.15
C GLU A 328 -11.14 3.38 -0.18
N PRO A 329 -12.42 3.42 -0.60
CA PRO A 329 -13.49 4.05 0.19
C PRO A 329 -13.85 3.30 1.48
N PHE A 330 -13.42 2.04 1.61
CA PHE A 330 -13.65 1.19 2.79
C PHE A 330 -12.48 1.20 3.79
N ASN A 331 -11.39 1.95 3.52
CA ASN A 331 -10.19 1.92 4.35
C ASN A 331 -10.34 2.85 5.59
N PRO A 332 -10.49 2.29 6.82
CA PRO A 332 -10.75 3.09 8.03
C PRO A 332 -9.60 4.01 8.41
N VAL A 333 -8.35 3.67 8.02
CA VAL A 333 -7.18 4.52 8.31
C VAL A 333 -7.32 5.89 7.66
N PHE A 334 -7.90 5.95 6.46
CA PHE A 334 -8.07 7.25 5.78
C PHE A 334 -9.14 8.12 6.44
N TYR A 335 -10.17 7.52 7.03
CA TYR A 335 -11.14 8.26 7.85
C TYR A 335 -10.50 8.76 9.15
N GLY A 336 -9.60 7.98 9.76
CA GLY A 336 -8.81 8.44 10.91
C GLY A 336 -7.92 9.63 10.57
N GLU A 337 -7.15 9.56 9.49
CA GLU A 337 -6.32 10.67 8.99
C GLU A 337 -7.18 11.90 8.64
N LEU A 338 -8.34 11.69 8.04
CA LEU A 338 -9.28 12.76 7.71
C LEU A 338 -9.82 13.45 8.96
N GLY A 339 -10.25 12.68 9.97
CA GLY A 339 -10.72 13.19 11.24
C GLY A 339 -9.65 14.00 11.97
N MET A 340 -8.41 13.51 12.02
CA MET A 340 -7.28 14.25 12.58
C MET A 340 -7.01 15.57 11.86
N LEU A 341 -7.22 15.62 10.54
CA LEU A 341 -7.08 16.86 9.78
C LEU A 341 -8.25 17.83 10.03
N TYR A 342 -9.48 17.32 10.19
CA TYR A 342 -10.62 18.14 10.60
C TYR A 342 -10.40 18.71 11.99
N HIS A 343 -9.87 17.93 12.94
CA HIS A 343 -9.47 18.40 14.26
C HIS A 343 -8.47 19.58 14.16
N LYS A 344 -7.37 19.42 13.42
CA LYS A 344 -6.38 20.48 13.22
C LYS A 344 -6.94 21.71 12.53
N ASN A 345 -7.94 21.52 11.67
CA ASN A 345 -8.66 22.59 10.98
C ASN A 345 -9.82 23.18 11.82
N ARG A 346 -10.00 22.72 13.06
CA ARG A 346 -11.06 23.13 14.00
C ARG A 346 -12.49 22.89 13.49
N ASN A 347 -12.66 21.91 12.61
CA ASN A 347 -13.98 21.45 12.15
C ASN A 347 -14.36 20.17 12.91
N TYR A 348 -14.63 20.33 14.19
CA TYR A 348 -14.86 19.21 15.12
C TYR A 348 -16.12 18.42 14.79
N GLU A 349 -17.19 19.09 14.29
CA GLU A 349 -18.45 18.43 13.93
C GLU A 349 -18.26 17.41 12.81
N THR A 350 -17.45 17.73 11.79
CA THR A 350 -17.12 16.76 10.74
C THR A 350 -16.05 15.78 11.23
N GLY A 351 -15.17 16.24 12.14
CA GLY A 351 -14.12 15.43 12.77
C GLY A 351 -14.68 14.19 13.46
N ILE A 352 -15.71 14.37 14.31
CA ILE A 352 -16.35 13.24 15.01
C ILE A 352 -17.03 12.24 14.07
N LEU A 353 -17.53 12.67 12.92
CA LEU A 353 -18.13 11.76 11.94
C LEU A 353 -17.04 10.89 11.26
N ALA A 354 -15.94 11.52 10.87
CA ALA A 354 -14.81 10.82 10.27
C ALA A 354 -14.13 9.86 11.26
N LEU A 355 -13.82 10.32 12.48
CA LEU A 355 -13.24 9.50 13.54
C LEU A 355 -14.18 8.37 13.98
N GLY A 356 -15.50 8.64 14.02
CA GLY A 356 -16.51 7.62 14.29
C GLY A 356 -16.47 6.49 13.27
N CYS A 357 -16.39 6.82 11.96
CA CYS A 357 -16.20 5.82 10.90
C CYS A 357 -14.90 5.05 11.06
N ALA A 358 -13.79 5.72 11.43
CA ALA A 358 -12.50 5.08 11.62
C ALA A 358 -12.47 4.08 12.78
N ILE A 359 -13.16 4.38 13.88
CA ILE A 359 -13.05 3.66 15.16
C ILE A 359 -14.18 2.62 15.31
N ASN A 360 -15.45 3.07 15.12
CA ASN A 360 -16.61 2.22 15.32
C ASN A 360 -17.02 1.47 14.04
N GLY A 361 -16.49 1.89 12.89
CA GLY A 361 -17.05 1.56 11.60
C GLY A 361 -18.28 2.41 11.28
N CYS A 362 -18.73 2.37 10.04
CA CYS A 362 -19.92 3.09 9.62
C CYS A 362 -20.55 2.47 8.37
N THR A 363 -21.84 2.73 8.18
CA THR A 363 -22.57 2.35 6.96
C THR A 363 -22.09 3.14 5.75
N ALA A 364 -22.51 2.69 4.57
CA ALA A 364 -22.17 3.39 3.32
C ALA A 364 -22.66 4.85 3.30
N GLU A 365 -23.83 5.13 3.89
CA GLU A 365 -24.38 6.48 4.00
C GLU A 365 -23.56 7.35 4.97
N GLU A 366 -23.28 6.86 6.16
CA GLU A 366 -22.48 7.54 7.18
C GLU A 366 -21.03 7.78 6.71
N SER A 367 -20.50 6.91 5.83
CA SER A 367 -19.19 7.11 5.23
C SER A 367 -19.11 8.40 4.40
N CYS A 368 -20.21 8.77 3.76
CA CYS A 368 -20.31 10.05 3.06
C CYS A 368 -20.30 11.23 4.02
N ASP A 369 -21.03 11.13 5.13
CA ASP A 369 -21.05 12.19 6.16
C ASP A 369 -19.65 12.39 6.76
N GLY A 370 -18.94 11.30 7.05
CA GLY A 370 -17.56 11.33 7.52
C GLY A 370 -16.57 12.02 6.57
N ARG A 371 -16.86 12.03 5.27
CA ARG A 371 -16.06 12.76 4.26
C ARG A 371 -16.43 14.24 4.14
N GLY A 372 -17.50 14.68 4.80
CA GLY A 372 -18.09 16.02 4.60
C GLY A 372 -19.03 16.07 3.39
N GLY A 373 -19.61 14.94 3.01
CA GLY A 373 -20.50 14.72 1.87
C GLY A 373 -19.86 13.93 0.72
N CYS A 374 -20.67 13.15 0.01
CA CYS A 374 -20.24 12.47 -1.22
C CYS A 374 -20.60 13.29 -2.45
N GLY A 375 -19.65 13.41 -3.38
CA GLY A 375 -19.88 13.94 -4.71
C GLY A 375 -20.50 12.88 -5.66
N PRO A 376 -20.88 13.25 -6.87
CA PRO A 376 -21.57 12.36 -7.82
C PRO A 376 -20.69 11.17 -8.29
N ASN A 377 -19.39 11.26 -8.11
CA ASN A 377 -18.43 10.22 -8.51
C ASN A 377 -17.90 9.40 -7.33
N ASP A 378 -18.25 9.77 -6.09
CA ASP A 378 -17.81 9.07 -4.91
C ASP A 378 -18.59 7.76 -4.73
N THR A 379 -17.89 6.73 -4.29
CA THR A 379 -18.50 5.44 -3.98
C THR A 379 -18.73 5.37 -2.47
N PRO A 380 -19.99 5.40 -2.00
CA PRO A 380 -20.29 5.11 -0.60
C PRO A 380 -19.89 3.65 -0.28
N ALA A 381 -19.24 3.42 0.85
CA ALA A 381 -18.78 2.09 1.25
C ALA A 381 -18.97 1.88 2.75
N GLU A 382 -19.32 0.66 3.13
CA GLU A 382 -19.28 0.24 4.51
C GLU A 382 -17.83 0.19 4.99
N VAL A 383 -17.57 0.76 6.16
CA VAL A 383 -16.24 0.83 6.78
C VAL A 383 -16.23 -0.01 8.05
N VAL A 384 -15.26 -0.91 8.17
CA VAL A 384 -15.04 -1.69 9.39
C VAL A 384 -14.10 -0.91 10.30
N GLY A 385 -14.47 -0.71 11.56
CA GLY A 385 -13.70 0.08 12.50
C GLY A 385 -12.34 -0.55 12.88
N LEU A 386 -11.39 0.31 13.22
CA LEU A 386 -10.06 -0.06 13.69
C LEU A 386 -10.09 -0.43 15.17
N SER A 387 -9.38 -1.47 15.56
CA SER A 387 -9.11 -1.76 16.96
C SER A 387 -8.07 -0.80 17.54
N LEU A 388 -8.11 -0.61 18.88
CA LEU A 388 -7.13 0.18 19.61
C LEU A 388 -5.73 -0.47 19.51
N SER A 389 -4.74 0.32 19.14
CA SER A 389 -3.33 -0.06 19.03
C SER A 389 -2.44 1.18 19.14
N SER A 390 -1.13 1.01 19.22
CA SER A 390 -0.17 2.12 19.21
C SER A 390 -0.29 3.00 17.94
N GLY A 391 -0.73 2.43 16.82
CA GLY A 391 -0.96 3.17 15.57
C GLY A 391 -2.28 3.91 15.50
N THR A 392 -3.25 3.56 16.32
CA THR A 392 -4.63 4.09 16.27
C THR A 392 -5.04 4.87 17.50
N VAL A 393 -4.31 4.78 18.60
CA VAL A 393 -4.68 5.38 19.88
C VAL A 393 -4.95 6.88 19.78
N TYR A 394 -4.23 7.61 18.95
CA TYR A 394 -4.46 9.05 18.75
C TYR A 394 -5.78 9.37 18.05
N TYR A 395 -6.32 8.45 17.25
CA TYR A 395 -7.68 8.60 16.70
C TYR A 395 -8.73 8.48 17.82
N TYR A 396 -8.56 7.49 18.71
CA TYR A 396 -9.42 7.29 19.87
C TYR A 396 -9.38 8.49 20.83
N ASP A 397 -8.19 8.98 21.15
CA ASP A 397 -7.94 10.13 22.02
C ASP A 397 -8.64 11.40 21.51
N VAL A 398 -8.39 11.77 20.26
CA VAL A 398 -9.00 12.94 19.63
C VAL A 398 -10.52 12.76 19.50
N TYR A 399 -10.99 11.54 19.19
CA TYR A 399 -12.43 11.27 19.10
C TYR A 399 -13.15 11.47 20.44
N ALA A 400 -12.62 10.91 21.54
CA ALA A 400 -13.17 11.11 22.87
C ALA A 400 -13.19 12.58 23.26
N SER A 401 -12.08 13.29 22.97
CA SER A 401 -11.91 14.71 23.30
C SER A 401 -12.90 15.60 22.53
N GLU A 402 -13.09 15.38 21.23
CA GLU A 402 -14.04 16.13 20.40
C GLU A 402 -15.50 15.85 20.81
N LEU A 403 -15.85 14.58 21.06
CA LEU A 403 -17.19 14.21 21.57
C LEU A 403 -17.50 14.91 22.87
N ALA A 404 -16.55 14.95 23.82
CA ALA A 404 -16.73 15.67 25.08
C ALA A 404 -16.86 17.19 24.87
N ALA A 405 -15.98 17.76 24.05
CA ALA A 405 -15.97 19.21 23.78
C ALA A 405 -17.23 19.71 23.05
N LEU A 406 -17.83 18.89 22.18
CA LEU A 406 -19.07 19.19 21.47
C LEU A 406 -20.33 18.92 22.30
N SER A 407 -20.20 18.30 23.48
CA SER A 407 -21.35 18.00 24.35
C SER A 407 -21.91 19.24 24.98
N THR A 408 -23.23 19.34 24.92
CA THR A 408 -24.01 20.42 25.52
C THR A 408 -25.24 19.83 26.23
N SER A 409 -25.99 20.67 26.95
CA SER A 409 -27.27 20.24 27.56
C SER A 409 -28.33 19.82 26.51
N LYS A 410 -28.17 20.19 25.24
CA LYS A 410 -29.11 19.87 24.16
C LYS A 410 -28.65 18.67 23.31
N VAL A 411 -27.36 18.58 23.08
CA VAL A 411 -26.72 17.47 22.30
C VAL A 411 -25.64 16.91 23.20
N ASN A 412 -25.84 15.69 23.69
CA ASN A 412 -24.96 15.07 24.68
C ASN A 412 -24.25 13.87 24.07
N HIS A 413 -22.97 14.04 23.76
CA HIS A 413 -22.08 12.98 23.30
C HIS A 413 -21.25 12.36 24.44
N CYS A 414 -21.39 12.83 25.68
CA CYS A 414 -20.62 12.35 26.84
C CYS A 414 -20.72 10.84 27.09
N PRO A 415 -21.87 10.17 26.92
CA PRO A 415 -21.92 8.72 27.09
C PRO A 415 -20.92 7.98 26.16
N GLN A 416 -20.86 8.41 24.92
CA GLN A 416 -19.94 7.83 23.94
C GLN A 416 -18.49 8.24 24.22
N ALA A 417 -18.24 9.51 24.58
CA ALA A 417 -16.91 9.99 24.97
C ALA A 417 -16.32 9.18 26.14
N LEU A 418 -17.14 8.90 27.16
CA LEU A 418 -16.74 8.13 28.34
C LEU A 418 -16.52 6.64 28.03
N GLU A 419 -17.27 6.07 27.09
CA GLU A 419 -17.06 4.70 26.62
C GLU A 419 -15.69 4.57 25.94
N ILE A 420 -15.37 5.48 25.01
CA ILE A 420 -14.05 5.50 24.33
C ILE A 420 -12.93 5.76 25.35
N ALA A 421 -13.10 6.69 26.28
CA ALA A 421 -12.13 6.96 27.33
C ALA A 421 -11.87 5.70 28.20
N ALA A 422 -12.91 4.95 28.54
CA ALA A 422 -12.77 3.70 29.30
C ALA A 422 -11.96 2.63 28.54
N VAL A 423 -12.11 2.54 27.22
CA VAL A 423 -11.32 1.65 26.38
C VAL A 423 -9.83 2.01 26.41
N ILE A 424 -9.50 3.31 26.30
CA ILE A 424 -8.12 3.80 26.37
C ILE A 424 -7.53 3.54 27.76
N GLU A 425 -8.28 3.86 28.84
CA GLU A 425 -7.85 3.70 30.23
C GLU A 425 -7.60 2.24 30.63
N ALA A 426 -8.32 1.30 30.01
CA ALA A 426 -8.12 -0.13 30.21
C ALA A 426 -6.89 -0.69 29.47
N SER A 427 -6.25 0.12 28.63
CA SER A 427 -5.10 -0.27 27.79
C SER A 427 -3.78 0.22 28.39
N GLU A 428 -2.65 -0.31 27.90
CA GLU A 428 -1.31 0.17 28.23
C GLU A 428 -1.03 1.62 27.76
N HIS A 429 -1.80 2.11 26.77
CA HIS A 429 -1.61 3.44 26.18
C HIS A 429 -1.94 4.59 27.16
N ILE A 430 -2.67 4.32 28.24
CA ILE A 430 -2.93 5.32 29.31
C ILE A 430 -1.64 5.74 30.05
N GLN A 431 -0.55 5.01 29.87
CA GLN A 431 0.74 5.37 30.45
C GLN A 431 1.39 6.58 29.74
N ASP A 432 0.92 6.95 28.53
CA ASP A 432 1.31 8.21 27.91
C ASP A 432 0.71 9.39 28.70
N PRO A 433 1.56 10.31 29.23
CA PRO A 433 1.08 11.43 30.04
C PRO A 433 0.10 12.35 29.33
N ASN A 434 0.22 12.51 28.00
CA ASN A 434 -0.66 13.37 27.20
C ASN A 434 -2.05 12.73 27.09
N ILE A 435 -2.09 11.44 26.73
CA ILE A 435 -3.34 10.68 26.62
C ILE A 435 -4.04 10.64 28.00
N ALA A 436 -3.30 10.40 29.10
CA ALA A 436 -3.87 10.40 30.44
C ALA A 436 -4.45 11.77 30.84
N ALA A 437 -3.78 12.85 30.45
CA ALA A 437 -4.27 14.21 30.69
C ALA A 437 -5.56 14.48 29.88
N ASP A 438 -5.60 14.09 28.61
CA ASP A 438 -6.76 14.27 27.75
C ASP A 438 -7.96 13.45 28.24
N MET A 439 -7.78 12.20 28.68
CA MET A 439 -8.86 11.40 29.28
C MET A 439 -9.38 12.02 30.59
N THR A 440 -8.50 12.64 31.39
CA THR A 440 -8.92 13.41 32.58
C THR A 440 -9.80 14.60 32.21
N VAL A 441 -9.44 15.33 31.15
CA VAL A 441 -10.22 16.45 30.61
C VAL A 441 -11.59 15.98 30.11
N VAL A 442 -11.64 14.89 29.36
CA VAL A 442 -12.88 14.26 28.88
C VAL A 442 -13.83 13.97 30.03
N ARG A 443 -13.34 13.33 31.10
CA ARG A 443 -14.13 13.03 32.30
C ARG A 443 -14.64 14.28 32.99
N ASN A 444 -13.77 15.27 33.16
CA ASN A 444 -14.14 16.52 33.83
C ASN A 444 -15.23 17.31 33.07
N ILE A 445 -15.11 17.37 31.74
CA ILE A 445 -16.15 18.01 30.91
C ILE A 445 -17.47 17.28 31.06
N CYS A 446 -17.49 15.97 30.97
CA CYS A 446 -18.70 15.17 31.03
C CYS A 446 -19.32 15.19 32.45
N THR A 447 -18.52 15.13 33.52
CA THR A 447 -18.98 15.27 34.91
C THR A 447 -19.55 16.66 35.17
N SER A 448 -18.90 17.71 34.67
CA SER A 448 -19.41 19.10 34.77
C SER A 448 -20.78 19.25 34.10
N LEU A 449 -20.96 18.62 32.94
CA LEU A 449 -22.24 18.68 32.22
C LEU A 449 -23.36 17.91 32.95
N GLU A 450 -23.04 16.78 33.60
CA GLU A 450 -24.02 16.00 34.36
C GLU A 450 -24.40 16.62 35.71
N THR A 451 -23.40 17.15 36.44
CA THR A 451 -23.59 17.65 37.81
C THR A 451 -23.89 19.14 37.90
N GLY A 452 -23.59 19.90 36.84
CA GLY A 452 -23.66 21.36 36.83
C GLY A 452 -22.52 22.03 37.62
N VAL A 453 -21.55 21.25 38.13
CA VAL A 453 -20.35 21.77 38.81
C VAL A 453 -19.36 22.29 37.78
N SER A 454 -18.77 23.45 38.00
CA SER A 454 -17.82 24.02 37.04
C SER A 454 -16.52 23.16 36.92
N ILE A 455 -15.90 23.14 35.73
CA ILE A 455 -14.65 22.43 35.52
C ILE A 455 -13.55 22.96 36.46
N GLN A 456 -13.54 24.26 36.78
CA GLN A 456 -12.60 24.86 37.72
C GLN A 456 -12.74 24.29 39.13
N GLU A 457 -13.96 24.00 39.57
CA GLU A 457 -14.23 23.37 40.87
C GLU A 457 -13.82 21.90 40.87
N LEU A 458 -13.96 21.18 39.74
CA LEU A 458 -13.52 19.77 39.59
C LEU A 458 -11.99 19.62 39.54
N LEU A 459 -11.31 20.59 38.95
CA LEU A 459 -9.83 20.59 38.90
C LEU A 459 -9.17 21.00 40.22
N GLY A 460 -9.95 21.42 41.21
CA GLY A 460 -9.45 21.99 42.46
C GLY A 460 -8.87 23.40 42.23
N THR A 461 -9.31 24.38 42.95
CA THR A 461 -8.69 25.72 42.93
C THR A 461 -7.19 25.60 43.15
N PRO A 462 -6.31 26.21 42.31
CA PRO A 462 -4.93 26.39 42.69
C PRO A 462 -4.93 27.09 44.04
N THR A 463 -4.32 26.46 45.04
CA THR A 463 -4.14 27.08 46.38
C THR A 463 -3.58 28.47 46.14
N ALA A 464 -4.34 29.49 46.55
CA ALA A 464 -3.91 30.87 46.48
C ALA A 464 -2.50 30.95 47.07
N GLU A 465 -1.55 31.48 46.31
CA GLU A 465 -0.23 31.82 46.86
C GLU A 465 -0.43 32.59 48.15
N PRO A 466 0.27 32.22 49.24
CA PRO A 466 0.17 32.99 50.47
C PRO A 466 0.55 34.44 50.16
N PRO A 467 -0.16 35.45 50.68
CA PRO A 467 0.10 36.84 50.38
C PRO A 467 1.57 37.15 50.66
N MET A 468 2.27 37.69 49.67
CA MET A 468 3.64 38.16 49.83
C MET A 468 3.64 39.18 51.00
N THR A 469 4.26 38.80 52.11
CA THR A 469 4.52 39.70 53.23
C THR A 469 5.48 40.77 52.73
N GLU A 470 4.98 42.02 52.67
CA GLU A 470 5.83 43.22 52.43
C GLU A 470 7.02 43.19 53.41
N PRO A 471 8.24 43.46 52.94
CA PRO A 471 9.38 43.56 53.83
C PRO A 471 9.21 44.81 54.69
N THR A 472 9.13 44.60 56.00
CA THR A 472 9.13 45.65 57.03
C THR A 472 10.39 46.48 56.86
N PRO A 473 10.29 47.84 56.80
CA PRO A 473 11.52 48.66 56.78
C PRO A 473 12.21 48.59 58.13
N THR A 474 13.46 48.15 58.11
CA THR A 474 14.36 48.19 59.28
C THR A 474 14.79 49.66 59.56
N PRO A 475 14.92 50.09 60.83
CA PRO A 475 15.19 51.44 61.24
C PRO A 475 16.61 51.93 60.93
#